data_31deee7c6941ad3b989e81a95d980442
#
_entry.id   31deee7c6941ad3b989e81a95d980442
#
_cell.length_a   1.000
_cell.length_b   1.000
_cell.length_c   1.000
_cell.angle_alpha   90.00
_cell.angle_beta   90.00
_cell.angle_gamma   90.00
#
_symmetry.space_group_name_H-M   'P 1'
#
loop_
_entity.id
_entity.type
_entity.pdbx_description
1 polymer ?
#
loop_
_entity_poly.entity_id
_entity_poly.type
_entity_poly.pdbx_seq_one_letter_code
_entity_poly.pdbx_strand_id
1 'polypeptide(L)'
;MASVHRLADRPIQPPPARRINSIEDESTALEAAAKATAKLLEDRSALAKGDTANILLALSAFAADPALLMAAKAEISNGWDAPTAIHRASESFAKMLEDAGGAFAERAADLSEISLRITALLTNQEWSVDIPKFGKHVLVAEDLTPADTAQIDAKVVVGVITQKGGPTSHTSIICRQMGIAAVVGCSEATSLTNGDLVVLDPVGDRVIVNGELSDATAPLSIVDEKAKT
;
A
#
# COMPACT_ATOMS: atom_id res chain seq x y z
N MET A 1 -19.09 -16.15 7.16
CA MET A 1 -19.51 -14.79 7.54
C MET A 1 -18.48 -14.22 8.49
N ALA A 2 -17.97 -13.03 8.22
CA ALA A 2 -17.01 -12.34 9.06
C ALA A 2 -17.37 -10.86 9.16
N SER A 3 -16.91 -10.20 10.22
CA SER A 3 -17.18 -8.78 10.45
C SER A 3 -16.23 -7.91 9.63
N VAL A 4 -16.74 -6.85 9.05
CA VAL A 4 -15.96 -5.82 8.36
C VAL A 4 -15.09 -5.09 9.37
N HIS A 5 -13.82 -4.94 9.03
CA HIS A 5 -12.89 -3.99 9.62
C HIS A 5 -12.41 -3.04 8.53
N ARG A 6 -12.97 -1.84 8.51
CA ARG A 6 -12.61 -0.83 7.53
C ARG A 6 -11.38 -0.08 8.01
N LEU A 7 -10.37 -0.07 7.17
CA LEU A 7 -9.19 0.74 7.40
C LEU A 7 -9.51 2.21 7.08
N ALA A 8 -9.04 3.09 7.93
CA ALA A 8 -9.15 4.52 7.67
C ALA A 8 -8.34 4.90 6.42
N ASP A 9 -8.90 5.80 5.62
CA ASP A 9 -8.15 6.41 4.53
C ASP A 9 -6.93 7.11 5.10
N ARG A 10 -5.81 7.03 4.40
CA ARG A 10 -4.56 7.66 4.85
C ARG A 10 -4.36 8.98 4.16
N PRO A 11 -4.68 10.08 4.81
CA PRO A 11 -4.41 11.40 4.28
C PRO A 11 -2.95 11.81 4.55
N ILE A 12 -1.96 10.94 4.30
CA ILE A 12 -0.59 11.40 4.34
C ILE A 12 -0.36 12.19 3.06
N GLN A 13 -0.43 13.48 3.21
CA GLN A 13 -0.03 14.43 2.20
C GLN A 13 1.22 15.14 2.70
N PRO A 14 2.13 15.53 1.81
CA PRO A 14 3.22 16.41 2.21
C PRO A 14 2.59 17.66 2.86
N PRO A 15 3.09 18.09 4.01
CA PRO A 15 2.61 19.33 4.62
C PRO A 15 2.83 20.48 3.64
N PRO A 16 2.13 21.61 3.82
CA PRO A 16 2.41 22.81 3.05
C PRO A 16 3.90 23.11 3.09
N ALA A 17 4.49 23.33 1.92
CA ALA A 17 5.92 23.61 1.79
C ALA A 17 6.32 24.78 2.69
N ARG A 18 7.36 24.60 3.46
CA ARG A 18 7.92 25.60 4.37
C ARG A 18 9.28 26.09 3.88
N ARG A 19 9.64 27.28 4.29
CA ARG A 19 11.01 27.78 4.07
C ARG A 19 12.00 26.98 4.91
N ILE A 20 13.07 26.57 4.27
CA ILE A 20 14.16 25.86 4.94
C ILE A 20 15.15 26.84 5.60
N ASN A 21 15.66 26.44 6.75
CA ASN A 21 16.72 27.20 7.44
C ASN A 21 18.11 26.70 7.04
N SER A 22 18.24 25.42 6.68
CA SER A 22 19.51 24.79 6.35
C SER A 22 19.27 23.68 5.31
N ILE A 23 20.00 23.77 4.19
CA ILE A 23 20.02 22.72 3.16
C ILE A 23 20.63 21.43 3.73
N GLU A 24 21.64 21.57 4.57
CA GLU A 24 22.36 20.44 5.17
C GLU A 24 21.46 19.66 6.13
N ASP A 25 20.70 20.36 6.99
CA ASP A 25 19.78 19.72 7.94
C ASP A 25 18.65 18.97 7.22
N GLU A 26 18.02 19.59 6.21
CA GLU A 26 16.96 18.98 5.42
C GLU A 26 17.49 17.75 4.64
N SER A 27 18.69 17.86 4.06
CA SER A 27 19.33 16.77 3.34
C SER A 27 19.67 15.59 4.26
N THR A 28 20.17 15.89 5.46
CA THR A 28 20.49 14.88 6.47
C THR A 28 19.22 14.20 6.98
N ALA A 29 18.15 14.96 7.24
CA ALA A 29 16.87 14.43 7.64
C ALA A 29 16.27 13.51 6.56
N LEU A 30 16.33 13.92 5.28
CA LEU A 30 15.90 13.11 4.14
C LEU A 30 16.63 11.77 4.08
N GLU A 31 17.97 11.79 4.16
CA GLU A 31 18.78 10.57 4.12
C GLU A 31 18.47 9.63 5.27
N ALA A 32 18.32 10.17 6.48
CA ALA A 32 17.97 9.39 7.66
C ALA A 32 16.58 8.73 7.51
N ALA A 33 15.57 9.47 7.04
CA ALA A 33 14.23 8.96 6.82
C ALA A 33 14.19 7.92 5.70
N ALA A 34 14.88 8.14 4.59
CA ALA A 34 14.99 7.20 3.49
C ALA A 34 15.65 5.88 3.93
N LYS A 35 16.76 5.97 4.65
CA LYS A 35 17.47 4.81 5.22
C LYS A 35 16.60 4.03 6.20
N ALA A 36 15.86 4.72 7.06
CA ALA A 36 14.96 4.10 8.02
C ALA A 36 13.80 3.39 7.30
N THR A 37 13.24 4.00 6.24
CA THR A 37 12.21 3.39 5.40
C THR A 37 12.74 2.14 4.71
N ALA A 38 13.91 2.20 4.08
CA ALA A 38 14.53 1.05 3.43
C ALA A 38 14.75 -0.10 4.42
N LYS A 39 15.32 0.20 5.58
CA LYS A 39 15.57 -0.80 6.63
C LYS A 39 14.29 -1.46 7.13
N LEU A 40 13.23 -0.69 7.36
CA LEU A 40 11.94 -1.23 7.77
C LEU A 40 11.38 -2.22 6.74
N LEU A 41 11.46 -1.88 5.45
CA LEU A 41 10.97 -2.74 4.37
C LEU A 41 11.83 -3.99 4.21
N GLU A 42 13.16 -3.88 4.37
CA GLU A 42 14.08 -5.00 4.37
C GLU A 42 13.80 -5.98 5.53
N ASP A 43 13.61 -5.46 6.74
CA ASP A 43 13.27 -6.27 7.92
C ASP A 43 11.94 -7.01 7.73
N ARG A 44 10.95 -6.36 7.13
CA ARG A 44 9.67 -7.01 6.78
C ARG A 44 9.84 -8.05 5.67
N SER A 45 10.67 -7.78 4.67
CA SER A 45 11.01 -8.75 3.63
C SER A 45 11.62 -10.03 4.20
N ALA A 46 12.51 -9.91 5.18
CA ALA A 46 13.13 -11.05 5.84
C ALA A 46 12.14 -11.95 6.60
N LEU A 47 10.99 -11.41 7.01
CA LEU A 47 9.92 -12.15 7.69
C LEU A 47 8.88 -12.71 6.71
N ALA A 48 8.79 -12.15 5.50
CA ALA A 48 7.86 -12.56 4.45
C ALA A 48 8.40 -13.74 3.64
N LYS A 49 7.56 -14.31 2.76
CA LYS A 49 7.94 -15.41 1.88
C LYS A 49 7.51 -15.15 0.44
N GLY A 50 8.20 -15.79 -0.50
CA GLY A 50 7.83 -15.79 -1.92
C GLY A 50 7.78 -14.37 -2.51
N ASP A 51 6.74 -14.09 -3.30
CA ASP A 51 6.61 -12.81 -4.01
C ASP A 51 6.47 -11.62 -3.06
N THR A 52 5.85 -11.81 -1.90
CA THR A 52 5.75 -10.76 -0.87
C THR A 52 7.14 -10.27 -0.43
N ALA A 53 8.07 -11.20 -0.18
CA ALA A 53 9.44 -10.85 0.19
C ALA A 53 10.14 -10.06 -0.94
N ASN A 54 9.98 -10.51 -2.19
CA ASN A 54 10.58 -9.85 -3.36
C ASN A 54 10.02 -8.44 -3.58
N ILE A 55 8.71 -8.26 -3.42
CA ILE A 55 8.05 -6.96 -3.53
C ILE A 55 8.58 -5.98 -2.47
N LEU A 56 8.64 -6.43 -1.20
CA LEU A 56 9.15 -5.60 -0.11
C LEU A 56 10.63 -5.24 -0.28
N LEU A 57 11.43 -6.18 -0.81
CA LEU A 57 12.83 -5.92 -1.11
C LEU A 57 12.99 -4.89 -2.25
N ALA A 58 12.16 -4.97 -3.29
CA ALA A 58 12.13 -3.98 -4.37
C ALA A 58 11.75 -2.58 -3.84
N LEU A 59 10.75 -2.48 -2.98
CA LEU A 59 10.38 -1.22 -2.32
C LEU A 59 11.51 -0.67 -1.44
N SER A 60 12.22 -1.54 -0.71
CA SER A 60 13.41 -1.14 0.06
C SER A 60 14.48 -0.53 -0.85
N ALA A 61 14.73 -1.14 -2.01
CA ALA A 61 15.68 -0.63 -2.99
C ALA A 61 15.28 0.74 -3.54
N PHE A 62 14.00 0.98 -3.81
CA PHE A 62 13.50 2.30 -4.21
C PHE A 62 13.72 3.37 -3.13
N ALA A 63 13.47 3.03 -1.85
CA ALA A 63 13.68 3.97 -0.74
C ALA A 63 15.17 4.37 -0.60
N ALA A 64 16.11 3.51 -0.98
CA ALA A 64 17.54 3.74 -0.94
C ALA A 64 18.13 4.17 -2.29
N ASP A 65 17.29 4.41 -3.32
CA ASP A 65 17.77 4.71 -4.68
C ASP A 65 18.55 6.03 -4.72
N PRO A 66 19.84 6.00 -5.13
CA PRO A 66 20.66 7.20 -5.16
C PRO A 66 20.15 8.27 -6.13
N ALA A 67 19.50 7.89 -7.25
CA ALA A 67 19.00 8.84 -8.23
C ALA A 67 17.78 9.58 -7.67
N LEU A 68 16.86 8.87 -7.00
CA LEU A 68 15.71 9.48 -6.32
C LEU A 68 16.17 10.45 -5.23
N LEU A 69 17.12 10.02 -4.38
CA LEU A 69 17.65 10.87 -3.30
C LEU A 69 18.40 12.09 -3.84
N MET A 70 19.15 11.93 -4.93
CA MET A 70 19.85 13.04 -5.57
C MET A 70 18.88 14.06 -6.17
N ALA A 71 17.79 13.60 -6.80
CA ALA A 71 16.73 14.48 -7.31
C ALA A 71 16.02 15.23 -6.17
N ALA A 72 15.71 14.55 -5.07
CA ALA A 72 15.12 15.20 -3.90
C ALA A 72 16.07 16.23 -3.26
N LYS A 73 17.37 15.95 -3.17
CA LYS A 73 18.37 16.93 -2.70
C LYS A 73 18.51 18.14 -3.63
N ALA A 74 18.34 17.96 -4.94
CA ALA A 74 18.29 19.09 -5.88
C ALA A 74 17.07 19.98 -5.58
N GLU A 75 15.92 19.40 -5.25
CA GLU A 75 14.75 20.18 -4.84
C GLU A 75 14.99 20.91 -3.49
N ILE A 76 15.68 20.28 -2.53
CA ILE A 76 16.10 20.97 -1.29
C ILE A 76 17.00 22.16 -1.61
N SER A 77 17.96 22.00 -2.54
CA SER A 77 18.82 23.08 -2.99
C SER A 77 18.07 24.22 -3.68
N ASN A 78 16.90 23.93 -4.26
CA ASN A 78 15.96 24.90 -4.81
C ASN A 78 15.08 25.58 -3.74
N GLY A 79 15.25 25.23 -2.46
CA GLY A 79 14.58 25.88 -1.33
C GLY A 79 13.34 25.13 -0.82
N TRP A 80 13.08 23.90 -1.26
CA TRP A 80 12.00 23.07 -0.74
C TRP A 80 12.44 22.30 0.51
N ASP A 81 11.53 22.13 1.48
CA ASP A 81 11.78 21.26 2.63
C ASP A 81 11.79 19.77 2.22
N ALA A 82 12.39 18.92 3.04
CA ALA A 82 12.60 17.51 2.73
C ALA A 82 11.31 16.75 2.38
N PRO A 83 10.16 16.94 3.09
CA PRO A 83 8.91 16.31 2.70
C PRO A 83 8.41 16.71 1.30
N THR A 84 8.49 18.00 0.98
CA THR A 84 8.09 18.50 -0.35
C THR A 84 9.08 18.04 -1.42
N ALA A 85 10.36 18.04 -1.12
CA ALA A 85 11.41 17.65 -2.04
C ALA A 85 11.32 16.19 -2.47
N ILE A 86 11.10 15.26 -1.52
CA ILE A 86 10.95 13.84 -1.86
C ILE A 86 9.64 13.59 -2.62
N HIS A 87 8.56 14.29 -2.30
CA HIS A 87 7.31 14.19 -3.03
C HIS A 87 7.49 14.60 -4.50
N ARG A 88 8.05 15.79 -4.76
CA ARG A 88 8.31 16.30 -6.12
C ARG A 88 9.24 15.39 -6.92
N ALA A 89 10.32 14.91 -6.32
CA ALA A 89 11.21 13.96 -6.96
C ALA A 89 10.47 12.67 -7.34
N SER A 90 9.71 12.10 -6.43
CA SER A 90 8.93 10.88 -6.67
C SER A 90 7.88 11.06 -7.76
N GLU A 91 7.15 12.19 -7.78
CA GLU A 91 6.19 12.50 -8.85
C GLU A 91 6.87 12.57 -10.23
N SER A 92 8.05 13.22 -10.30
CA SER A 92 8.80 13.30 -11.55
C SER A 92 9.23 11.93 -12.06
N PHE A 93 9.74 11.07 -11.18
CA PHE A 93 10.11 9.69 -11.53
C PHE A 93 8.90 8.83 -11.88
N ALA A 94 7.81 8.94 -11.11
CA ALA A 94 6.56 8.23 -11.39
C ALA A 94 6.04 8.56 -12.79
N LYS A 95 6.01 9.84 -13.14
CA LYS A 95 5.62 10.28 -14.47
C LYS A 95 6.52 9.71 -15.58
N MET A 96 7.83 9.67 -15.38
CA MET A 96 8.74 9.04 -16.34
C MET A 96 8.44 7.56 -16.54
N LEU A 97 8.10 6.84 -15.49
CA LEU A 97 7.73 5.42 -15.55
C LEU A 97 6.37 5.22 -16.23
N GLU A 98 5.40 6.08 -15.95
CA GLU A 98 4.09 6.08 -16.63
C GLU A 98 4.24 6.34 -18.14
N ASP A 99 5.04 7.32 -18.52
CA ASP A 99 5.32 7.66 -19.92
C ASP A 99 6.06 6.52 -20.65
N ALA A 100 6.88 5.73 -19.95
CA ALA A 100 7.53 4.55 -20.49
C ALA A 100 6.55 3.38 -20.72
N GLY A 101 5.43 3.34 -20.01
CA GLY A 101 4.36 2.36 -20.16
C GLY A 101 4.69 0.94 -19.72
N GLY A 102 3.73 0.02 -19.95
CA GLY A 102 3.92 -1.40 -19.64
C GLY A 102 4.24 -1.65 -18.15
N ALA A 103 5.17 -2.56 -17.89
CA ALA A 103 5.58 -2.92 -16.52
C ALA A 103 6.22 -1.76 -15.73
N PHE A 104 6.70 -0.71 -16.40
CA PHE A 104 7.23 0.47 -15.73
C PHE A 104 6.13 1.33 -15.11
N ALA A 105 4.99 1.47 -15.78
CA ALA A 105 3.85 2.23 -15.26
C ALA A 105 3.31 1.63 -13.94
N GLU A 106 3.37 0.31 -13.79
CA GLU A 106 2.98 -0.37 -12.54
C GLU A 106 3.87 0.04 -11.35
N ARG A 107 5.13 0.46 -11.62
CA ARG A 107 6.08 0.90 -10.59
C ARG A 107 5.91 2.34 -10.13
N ALA A 108 5.13 3.14 -10.84
CA ALA A 108 4.85 4.52 -10.45
C ALA A 108 4.15 4.58 -9.07
N ALA A 109 3.23 3.66 -8.80
CA ALA A 109 2.54 3.55 -7.51
C ALA A 109 3.52 3.21 -6.36
N ASP A 110 4.53 2.38 -6.62
CA ASP A 110 5.56 2.01 -5.64
C ASP A 110 6.35 3.25 -5.19
N LEU A 111 6.70 4.14 -6.12
CA LEU A 111 7.40 5.40 -5.79
C LEU A 111 6.54 6.34 -4.95
N SER A 112 5.25 6.43 -5.25
CA SER A 112 4.31 7.21 -4.45
C SER A 112 4.21 6.68 -3.02
N GLU A 113 4.14 5.35 -2.83
CA GLU A 113 4.17 4.74 -1.50
C GLU A 113 5.44 5.08 -0.74
N ILE A 114 6.61 4.95 -1.37
CA ILE A 114 7.90 5.25 -0.75
C ILE A 114 8.00 6.71 -0.34
N SER A 115 7.57 7.63 -1.21
CA SER A 115 7.51 9.05 -0.90
C SER A 115 6.68 9.35 0.35
N LEU A 116 5.49 8.76 0.44
CA LEU A 116 4.61 8.94 1.60
C LEU A 116 5.20 8.36 2.88
N ARG A 117 5.88 7.22 2.83
CA ARG A 117 6.55 6.62 4.00
C ARG A 117 7.70 7.48 4.50
N ILE A 118 8.53 7.98 3.60
CA ILE A 118 9.62 8.90 3.94
C ILE A 118 9.04 10.20 4.53
N THR A 119 7.98 10.74 3.92
CA THR A 119 7.28 11.93 4.40
C THR A 119 6.72 11.73 5.81
N ALA A 120 6.11 10.58 6.09
CA ALA A 120 5.59 10.27 7.41
C ALA A 120 6.68 10.32 8.50
N LEU A 121 7.86 9.77 8.22
CA LEU A 121 9.01 9.85 9.13
C LEU A 121 9.51 11.27 9.30
N LEU A 122 9.63 12.04 8.22
CA LEU A 122 10.07 13.44 8.25
C LEU A 122 9.12 14.35 9.04
N THR A 123 7.84 13.99 9.07
CA THR A 123 6.80 14.78 9.75
C THR A 123 6.36 14.21 11.08
N ASN A 124 7.03 13.14 11.55
CA ASN A 124 6.65 12.39 12.76
C ASN A 124 5.17 11.93 12.74
N GLN A 125 4.65 11.62 11.56
CA GLN A 125 3.33 11.02 11.41
C GLN A 125 3.44 9.50 11.51
N GLU A 126 2.48 8.90 12.20
CA GLU A 126 2.47 7.44 12.32
C GLU A 126 2.01 6.79 11.01
N TRP A 127 2.86 5.96 10.42
CA TRP A 127 2.49 5.07 9.32
C TRP A 127 2.04 3.74 9.91
N SER A 128 0.86 3.70 10.48
CA SER A 128 0.26 2.46 10.96
C SER A 128 -1.04 2.17 10.24
N VAL A 129 -1.29 0.89 10.03
CA VAL A 129 -2.59 0.37 9.61
C VAL A 129 -3.17 -0.33 10.82
N ASP A 130 -4.39 0.03 11.17
CA ASP A 130 -5.10 -0.66 12.25
C ASP A 130 -5.62 -2.02 11.74
N ILE A 131 -4.70 -2.98 11.61
CA ILE A 131 -5.06 -4.36 11.24
C ILE A 131 -5.49 -5.10 12.49
N PRO A 132 -6.67 -5.75 12.49
CA PRO A 132 -7.16 -6.46 13.65
C PRO A 132 -6.26 -7.63 14.01
N LYS A 133 -6.03 -7.81 15.32
CA LYS A 133 -5.13 -8.84 15.87
C LYS A 133 -5.88 -10.06 16.39
N PHE A 134 -7.19 -9.98 16.54
CA PHE A 134 -8.04 -11.03 17.10
C PHE A 134 -9.36 -11.11 16.34
N GLY A 135 -10.03 -12.27 16.41
CA GLY A 135 -11.33 -12.47 15.76
C GLY A 135 -11.22 -13.00 14.33
N LYS A 136 -12.27 -12.81 13.55
CA LYS A 136 -12.34 -13.12 12.12
C LYS A 136 -12.89 -11.90 11.40
N HIS A 137 -12.10 -11.29 10.55
CA HIS A 137 -12.44 -10.04 9.90
C HIS A 137 -12.24 -10.12 8.39
N VAL A 138 -13.04 -9.33 7.69
CA VAL A 138 -12.77 -8.94 6.31
C VAL A 138 -12.27 -7.51 6.34
N LEU A 139 -11.05 -7.31 5.86
CA LEU A 139 -10.48 -5.96 5.73
C LEU A 139 -11.11 -5.24 4.54
N VAL A 140 -11.48 -3.99 4.75
CA VAL A 140 -11.99 -3.12 3.69
C VAL A 140 -11.13 -1.86 3.63
N ALA A 141 -10.66 -1.51 2.43
CA ALA A 141 -9.83 -0.33 2.22
C ALA A 141 -10.09 0.28 0.83
N GLU A 142 -9.69 1.53 0.64
CA GLU A 142 -9.59 2.10 -0.70
C GLU A 142 -8.52 1.36 -1.52
N ASP A 143 -7.34 1.18 -0.92
CA ASP A 143 -6.24 0.37 -1.43
C ASP A 143 -5.37 -0.14 -0.28
N LEU A 144 -4.58 -1.18 -0.55
CA LEU A 144 -3.61 -1.74 0.39
C LEU A 144 -2.22 -1.72 -0.24
N THR A 145 -1.27 -1.16 0.48
CA THR A 145 0.12 -1.24 0.05
C THR A 145 0.70 -2.63 0.28
N PRO A 146 1.77 -3.03 -0.43
CA PRO A 146 2.45 -4.31 -0.19
C PRO A 146 2.88 -4.50 1.26
N ALA A 147 3.41 -3.44 1.86
CA ALA A 147 3.88 -3.51 3.23
C ALA A 147 2.75 -3.55 4.28
N ASP A 148 1.53 -3.15 3.92
CA ASP A 148 0.35 -3.34 4.76
C ASP A 148 -0.19 -4.75 4.65
N THR A 149 -0.32 -5.21 3.41
CA THR A 149 -0.77 -6.57 3.11
C THR A 149 0.16 -7.61 3.77
N ALA A 150 1.46 -7.35 3.82
CA ALA A 150 2.44 -8.21 4.48
C ALA A 150 2.28 -8.29 6.02
N GLN A 151 1.53 -7.37 6.65
CA GLN A 151 1.24 -7.41 8.09
C GLN A 151 -0.02 -8.22 8.43
N ILE A 152 -0.76 -8.67 7.44
CA ILE A 152 -1.99 -9.43 7.62
C ILE A 152 -1.69 -10.81 8.21
N ASP A 153 -2.40 -11.17 9.28
CA ASP A 153 -2.44 -12.55 9.78
C ASP A 153 -3.66 -13.27 9.17
N ALA A 154 -3.42 -14.25 8.30
CA ALA A 154 -4.47 -15.07 7.68
C ALA A 154 -5.34 -15.86 8.68
N LYS A 155 -4.91 -15.95 9.95
CA LYS A 155 -5.73 -16.54 11.01
C LYS A 155 -6.82 -15.58 11.49
N VAL A 156 -6.63 -14.28 11.31
CA VAL A 156 -7.52 -13.20 11.75
C VAL A 156 -8.26 -12.60 10.58
N VAL A 157 -7.54 -12.24 9.52
CA VAL A 157 -8.11 -11.68 8.30
C VAL A 157 -8.44 -12.82 7.34
N VAL A 158 -9.71 -13.05 7.14
CA VAL A 158 -10.23 -14.15 6.29
C VAL A 158 -10.63 -13.67 4.90
N GLY A 159 -10.63 -12.38 4.67
CA GLY A 159 -10.91 -11.77 3.38
C GLY A 159 -10.43 -10.32 3.30
N VAL A 160 -10.25 -9.82 2.09
CA VAL A 160 -9.87 -8.44 1.77
C VAL A 160 -10.78 -7.92 0.68
N ILE A 161 -11.27 -6.69 0.82
CA ILE A 161 -12.04 -5.97 -0.19
C ILE A 161 -11.37 -4.62 -0.41
N THR A 162 -10.97 -4.31 -1.65
CA THR A 162 -10.42 -2.99 -1.99
C THR A 162 -11.21 -2.31 -3.10
N GLN A 163 -11.31 -0.98 -3.01
CA GLN A 163 -11.95 -0.17 -4.04
C GLN A 163 -11.08 -0.08 -5.30
N LYS A 164 -9.78 0.00 -5.10
CA LYS A 164 -8.78 0.05 -6.18
C LYS A 164 -8.10 -1.31 -6.38
N GLY A 165 -7.27 -1.38 -7.40
CA GLY A 165 -6.51 -2.57 -7.74
C GLY A 165 -7.19 -3.44 -8.79
N GLY A 166 -6.47 -4.46 -9.21
CA GLY A 166 -6.91 -5.43 -10.20
C GLY A 166 -6.34 -6.83 -9.94
N PRO A 167 -6.60 -7.80 -10.80
CA PRO A 167 -6.16 -9.20 -10.64
C PRO A 167 -4.65 -9.38 -10.49
N THR A 168 -3.87 -8.45 -11.03
CA THR A 168 -2.41 -8.43 -11.00
C THR A 168 -1.84 -7.47 -9.94
N SER A 169 -2.68 -6.82 -9.14
CA SER A 169 -2.23 -5.92 -8.08
C SER A 169 -1.46 -6.66 -6.99
N HIS A 170 -0.61 -5.94 -6.27
CA HIS A 170 0.13 -6.48 -5.12
C HIS A 170 -0.80 -7.13 -4.10
N THR A 171 -1.94 -6.49 -3.80
CA THR A 171 -2.96 -7.02 -2.88
C THR A 171 -3.44 -8.38 -3.34
N SER A 172 -3.78 -8.54 -4.63
CA SER A 172 -4.24 -9.82 -5.20
C SER A 172 -3.16 -10.90 -5.10
N ILE A 173 -1.91 -10.56 -5.46
CA ILE A 173 -0.78 -11.51 -5.43
C ILE A 173 -0.51 -11.98 -4.00
N ILE A 174 -0.41 -11.06 -3.04
CA ILE A 174 -0.08 -11.37 -1.65
C ILE A 174 -1.22 -12.13 -0.97
N CYS A 175 -2.49 -11.71 -1.15
CA CYS A 175 -3.64 -12.42 -0.61
C CYS A 175 -3.71 -13.87 -1.15
N ARG A 176 -3.41 -14.06 -2.44
CA ARG A 176 -3.30 -15.38 -3.06
C ARG A 176 -2.28 -16.26 -2.37
N GLN A 177 -1.06 -15.76 -2.15
CA GLN A 177 -0.01 -16.49 -1.44
C GLN A 177 -0.41 -16.87 -0.02
N MET A 178 -1.17 -16.00 0.65
CA MET A 178 -1.63 -16.21 2.02
C MET A 178 -2.88 -17.10 2.11
N GLY A 179 -3.50 -17.45 0.97
CA GLY A 179 -4.75 -18.19 0.93
C GLY A 179 -5.95 -17.39 1.46
N ILE A 180 -5.92 -16.07 1.36
CA ILE A 180 -6.97 -15.14 1.77
C ILE A 180 -7.81 -14.78 0.54
N ALA A 181 -9.14 -14.87 0.67
CA ALA A 181 -10.04 -14.40 -0.39
C ALA A 181 -9.89 -12.88 -0.58
N ALA A 182 -9.77 -12.42 -1.83
CA ALA A 182 -9.65 -11.00 -2.12
C ALA A 182 -10.64 -10.58 -3.20
N VAL A 183 -11.30 -9.45 -2.97
CA VAL A 183 -12.12 -8.73 -3.93
C VAL A 183 -11.46 -7.39 -4.17
N VAL A 184 -10.99 -7.14 -5.38
CA VAL A 184 -10.28 -5.92 -5.74
C VAL A 184 -11.03 -5.15 -6.84
N GLY A 185 -10.91 -3.83 -6.85
CA GLY A 185 -11.64 -2.99 -7.81
C GLY A 185 -13.15 -2.88 -7.52
N CYS A 186 -13.57 -3.10 -6.27
CA CYS A 186 -14.96 -2.97 -5.85
C CYS A 186 -15.29 -1.51 -5.57
N SER A 187 -15.99 -0.83 -6.48
CA SER A 187 -16.32 0.60 -6.36
C SER A 187 -17.08 0.94 -5.07
N GLU A 188 -17.85 -0.01 -4.54
CA GLU A 188 -18.65 0.16 -3.33
C GLU A 188 -17.93 -0.28 -2.05
N ALA A 189 -16.67 -0.72 -2.12
CA ALA A 189 -15.91 -1.18 -0.95
C ALA A 189 -15.99 -0.20 0.22
N THR A 190 -15.81 1.09 -0.07
CA THR A 190 -15.79 2.14 0.95
C THR A 190 -17.16 2.50 1.53
N SER A 191 -18.25 1.96 1.00
CA SER A 191 -19.58 2.08 1.61
C SER A 191 -19.79 1.12 2.79
N LEU A 192 -18.97 0.06 2.86
CA LEU A 192 -19.00 -0.87 3.98
C LEU A 192 -18.47 -0.21 5.26
N THR A 193 -19.11 -0.49 6.37
CA THR A 193 -18.78 0.09 7.67
C THR A 193 -18.30 -0.97 8.67
N ASN A 194 -17.56 -0.52 9.68
CA ASN A 194 -17.11 -1.41 10.74
C ASN A 194 -18.28 -2.12 11.41
N GLY A 195 -18.19 -3.44 11.49
CA GLY A 195 -19.21 -4.30 12.11
C GLY A 195 -20.20 -4.90 11.14
N ASP A 196 -20.30 -4.46 9.88
CA ASP A 196 -21.09 -5.13 8.88
C ASP A 196 -20.67 -6.60 8.76
N LEU A 197 -21.63 -7.49 8.56
CA LEU A 197 -21.34 -8.91 8.37
C LEU A 197 -21.30 -9.22 6.89
N VAL A 198 -20.17 -9.68 6.40
CA VAL A 198 -19.98 -9.99 4.98
C VAL A 198 -19.67 -11.46 4.75
N VAL A 199 -20.11 -11.96 3.61
CA VAL A 199 -19.70 -13.24 3.04
C VAL A 199 -19.10 -12.96 1.67
N LEU A 200 -17.88 -13.40 1.46
CA LEU A 200 -17.29 -13.44 0.14
C LEU A 200 -17.69 -14.75 -0.52
N ASP A 201 -18.47 -14.67 -1.60
CA ASP A 201 -18.86 -15.83 -2.40
C ASP A 201 -17.94 -15.96 -3.61
N PRO A 202 -16.96 -16.85 -3.53
CA PRO A 202 -15.99 -17.01 -4.58
C PRO A 202 -16.56 -17.64 -5.87
N VAL A 203 -17.64 -18.34 -5.80
CA VAL A 203 -18.25 -19.02 -6.95
C VAL A 203 -19.20 -18.10 -7.71
N GLY A 204 -19.87 -17.21 -6.99
CA GLY A 204 -20.85 -16.28 -7.56
C GLY A 204 -20.31 -14.90 -7.88
N ASP A 205 -19.01 -14.64 -7.68
CA ASP A 205 -18.39 -13.32 -7.86
C ASP A 205 -19.11 -12.20 -7.09
N ARG A 206 -19.45 -12.45 -5.80
CA ARG A 206 -20.32 -11.55 -5.03
C ARG A 206 -19.84 -11.33 -3.61
N VAL A 207 -20.11 -10.12 -3.13
CA VAL A 207 -20.03 -9.78 -1.71
C VAL A 207 -21.47 -9.69 -1.18
N ILE A 208 -21.79 -10.49 -0.16
CA ILE A 208 -23.11 -10.48 0.49
C ILE A 208 -22.96 -9.74 1.81
N VAL A 209 -23.71 -8.66 1.98
CA VAL A 209 -23.65 -7.80 3.17
C VAL A 209 -24.91 -8.00 4.02
N ASN A 210 -24.74 -8.26 5.32
CA ASN A 210 -25.84 -8.41 6.29
C ASN A 210 -26.95 -9.39 5.86
N GLY A 211 -26.60 -10.38 5.02
CA GLY A 211 -27.55 -11.37 4.49
C GLY A 211 -28.38 -10.90 3.28
N GLU A 212 -28.19 -9.67 2.84
CA GLU A 212 -28.77 -9.14 1.60
C GLU A 212 -27.72 -9.15 0.48
N LEU A 213 -28.16 -9.54 -0.73
CA LEU A 213 -27.33 -9.43 -1.92
C LEU A 213 -27.08 -7.94 -2.22
N SER A 214 -25.88 -7.45 -1.99
CA SER A 214 -25.48 -6.20 -2.62
C SER A 214 -25.10 -6.51 -4.07
N ASP A 215 -25.67 -5.75 -5.02
CA ASP A 215 -25.31 -5.83 -6.44
C ASP A 215 -23.92 -5.26 -6.73
N ALA A 216 -22.96 -5.52 -5.86
CA ALA A 216 -21.55 -5.17 -6.07
C ALA A 216 -21.00 -6.09 -7.17
N THR A 217 -21.33 -5.77 -8.42
CA THR A 217 -20.76 -6.40 -9.61
C THR A 217 -19.35 -5.89 -9.84
N ALA A 218 -18.41 -6.35 -9.03
CA ALA A 218 -17.00 -6.29 -9.35
C ALA A 218 -16.55 -7.70 -9.74
N PRO A 219 -15.82 -7.89 -10.85
CA PRO A 219 -15.28 -9.19 -11.19
C PRO A 219 -14.33 -9.64 -10.08
N LEU A 220 -14.73 -10.67 -9.36
CA LEU A 220 -13.90 -11.32 -8.37
C LEU A 220 -12.72 -12.00 -9.07
N SER A 221 -11.52 -11.50 -8.82
CA SER A 221 -10.30 -12.26 -9.14
C SER A 221 -10.05 -13.28 -8.04
N ILE A 222 -10.81 -14.38 -8.07
CA ILE A 222 -10.57 -15.44 -7.12
C ILE A 222 -9.49 -16.34 -7.63
N VAL A 223 -8.61 -16.59 -6.73
CA VAL A 223 -7.57 -17.56 -6.86
C VAL A 223 -7.83 -18.70 -5.90
N ASP A 224 -8.68 -19.58 -6.30
CA ASP A 224 -8.74 -20.90 -5.70
C ASP A 224 -8.29 -21.94 -6.73
N GLU A 225 -6.99 -22.24 -6.74
CA GLU A 225 -6.41 -23.38 -7.48
C GLU A 225 -6.47 -24.69 -6.68
N LYS A 226 -7.07 -24.69 -5.49
CA LYS A 226 -7.15 -25.90 -4.64
C LYS A 226 -8.40 -26.73 -4.80
N ALA A 227 -9.29 -26.44 -5.74
CA ALA A 227 -10.50 -27.21 -5.96
C ALA A 227 -10.43 -28.16 -7.17
N LYS A 228 -9.21 -28.54 -7.61
CA LYS A 228 -9.04 -29.61 -8.61
C LYS A 228 -7.93 -30.55 -8.18
N THR A 229 -8.23 -31.46 -7.29
CA THR A 229 -7.66 -32.82 -7.22
C THR A 229 -8.67 -33.72 -6.52
#